data_3d00950e9f53ef4857037af8ad6faddf
#
_entry.id   3d00950e9f53ef4857037af8ad6faddf
#
_cell.length_a   1.000
_cell.length_b   1.000
_cell.length_c   1.000
_cell.angle_alpha   90.00
_cell.angle_beta   90.00
_cell.angle_gamma   90.00
#
_symmetry.space_group_name_H-M   'P 1'
#
loop_
_entity.id
_entity.type
_entity.pdbx_description
1 polymer ?
#
loop_
_entity_poly.entity_id
_entity_poly.type
_entity_poly.pdbx_seq_one_letter_code
_entity_poly.pdbx_strand_id
1 'polypeptide(L)'
;MTDLPAYLRPFVLGVLEGSDVRVDRLGEIDLYRPPGTARGGAILFVHGGPGPEGLEVMPRDWPVYKGYATAAARRGLVAAVVDHSLIHGLDRLVVAADEVEAAVAVLRSDPRVDPDRVGLWFFSGAGLLAGEWLDSRPDWLRFVALTYPLLVTPPGVDDLVTAAEVIGKHKDLPVLLTRAGLEREELAGPVAEFVSAGGAALDIIDVPKGHHGFDMLDHTEESRAAVTKALDWAIAHLGEQPGDDGKLLVPPPPAKKKTTTTATRRTTKTAVAAAPKAPAEPATRPAPKAAPAPVAPAPVAQASIQASLADLGTATVAAVTAETPAARVIAREHAAYAAHDLEAFLAMYSPTARILLANGSELKGRRFLREYYRPRFDAGRCKAEVIQKITLGEWVVEHVDSYDDDGSTPQLALYRVVDGLITDVEFRA
;
A
#
# COMPACT_ATOMS: atom_id res chain seq x y z
N MET A 1 -11.69 12.50 33.75
CA MET A 1 -11.57 11.82 32.45
C MET A 1 -10.29 12.34 31.85
N THR A 2 -9.25 11.55 31.76
CA THR A 2 -8.02 11.89 31.01
C THR A 2 -8.45 12.14 29.59
N ASP A 3 -8.13 13.34 29.10
CA ASP A 3 -8.47 13.72 27.72
C ASP A 3 -7.65 12.81 26.78
N LEU A 4 -8.33 12.01 25.94
CA LEU A 4 -7.67 11.11 25.01
C LEU A 4 -6.75 11.89 24.08
N PRO A 5 -5.55 11.38 23.75
CA PRO A 5 -4.73 11.96 22.69
C PRO A 5 -5.56 12.16 21.41
N ALA A 6 -5.25 13.20 20.64
CA ALA A 6 -6.01 13.56 19.45
C ALA A 6 -6.21 12.38 18.49
N TYR A 7 -5.16 11.57 18.28
CA TYR A 7 -5.17 10.41 17.38
C TYR A 7 -6.00 9.21 17.88
N LEU A 8 -6.36 9.18 19.17
CA LEU A 8 -7.25 8.17 19.74
C LEU A 8 -8.71 8.62 19.88
N ARG A 9 -9.02 9.84 19.43
CA ARG A 9 -10.40 10.31 19.42
C ARG A 9 -11.23 9.52 18.39
N PRO A 10 -12.55 9.35 18.64
CA PRO A 10 -13.42 8.65 17.71
C PRO A 10 -13.40 9.30 16.32
N PHE A 11 -13.55 8.52 15.28
CA PHE A 11 -13.80 9.01 13.92
C PHE A 11 -15.11 9.81 13.86
N VAL A 12 -15.19 10.87 13.05
CA VAL A 12 -16.37 11.75 12.98
C VAL A 12 -17.65 11.04 12.53
N LEU A 13 -17.54 9.96 11.74
CA LEU A 13 -18.69 9.13 11.39
C LEU A 13 -19.09 8.14 12.49
N GLY A 14 -18.38 8.17 13.62
CA GLY A 14 -18.63 7.31 14.77
C GLY A 14 -17.94 5.95 14.69
N VAL A 15 -18.07 5.18 15.77
CA VAL A 15 -17.62 3.79 15.83
C VAL A 15 -18.58 2.94 15.02
N LEU A 16 -18.06 2.26 14.01
CA LEU A 16 -18.85 1.34 13.19
C LEU A 16 -18.88 -0.05 13.86
N GLU A 17 -19.41 -0.11 15.10
CA GLU A 17 -19.57 -1.35 15.85
C GLU A 17 -20.50 -2.35 15.13
N GLY A 18 -20.22 -3.65 15.31
CA GLY A 18 -21.03 -4.71 14.73
C GLY A 18 -20.93 -4.81 13.22
N SER A 19 -19.82 -4.37 12.62
CA SER A 19 -19.62 -4.53 11.20
C SER A 19 -19.32 -5.99 10.86
N ASP A 20 -19.91 -6.48 9.80
CA ASP A 20 -19.63 -7.76 9.14
C ASP A 20 -18.34 -7.69 8.28
N VAL A 21 -17.60 -6.59 8.37
CA VAL A 21 -16.31 -6.38 7.72
C VAL A 21 -15.24 -7.24 8.39
N ARG A 22 -14.63 -8.11 7.63
CA ARG A 22 -13.50 -8.92 8.09
C ARG A 22 -12.21 -8.10 7.94
N VAL A 23 -11.38 -8.10 9.00
CA VAL A 23 -10.06 -7.48 8.99
C VAL A 23 -9.00 -8.57 9.09
N ASP A 24 -8.08 -8.61 8.12
CA ASP A 24 -6.92 -9.49 8.13
C ASP A 24 -5.64 -8.65 8.24
N ARG A 25 -4.84 -8.90 9.28
CA ARG A 25 -3.57 -8.23 9.52
C ARG A 25 -2.42 -9.01 8.86
N LEU A 26 -1.70 -8.38 7.93
CA LEU A 26 -0.62 -8.97 7.14
C LEU A 26 0.64 -8.09 7.27
N GLY A 27 1.52 -8.39 8.22
CA GLY A 27 2.67 -7.53 8.52
C GLY A 27 2.20 -6.12 8.92
N GLU A 28 2.63 -5.10 8.17
CA GLU A 28 2.29 -3.70 8.44
C GLU A 28 1.03 -3.20 7.72
N ILE A 29 0.26 -4.09 7.06
CA ILE A 29 -0.98 -3.74 6.38
C ILE A 29 -2.18 -4.48 6.98
N ASP A 30 -3.28 -3.76 7.19
CA ASP A 30 -4.59 -4.33 7.55
C ASP A 30 -5.52 -4.26 6.35
N LEU A 31 -6.08 -5.41 5.94
CA LEU A 31 -7.03 -5.53 4.85
C LEU A 31 -8.45 -5.65 5.41
N TYR A 32 -9.29 -4.68 5.10
CA TYR A 32 -10.72 -4.64 5.44
C TYR A 32 -11.53 -5.17 4.27
N ARG A 33 -12.12 -6.34 4.44
CA ARG A 33 -12.85 -7.03 3.37
C ARG A 33 -14.34 -6.86 3.52
N PRO A 34 -15.05 -6.46 2.45
CA PRO A 34 -16.50 -6.39 2.47
C PRO A 34 -17.11 -7.78 2.68
N PRO A 35 -18.36 -7.88 3.16
CA PRO A 35 -19.11 -9.12 3.13
C PRO A 35 -19.26 -9.62 1.69
N GLY A 36 -19.31 -10.95 1.53
CA GLY A 36 -19.42 -11.57 0.20
C GLY A 36 -18.09 -11.94 -0.43
N THR A 37 -18.12 -12.38 -1.68
CA THR A 37 -16.95 -12.91 -2.42
C THR A 37 -16.68 -12.19 -3.75
N ALA A 38 -17.45 -11.16 -4.08
CA ALA A 38 -17.29 -10.42 -5.32
C ALA A 38 -15.92 -9.74 -5.38
N ARG A 39 -15.32 -9.74 -6.57
CA ARG A 39 -14.09 -9.01 -6.85
C ARG A 39 -14.46 -7.56 -7.19
N GLY A 40 -13.79 -6.61 -6.56
CA GLY A 40 -14.13 -5.20 -6.71
C GLY A 40 -12.93 -4.27 -6.66
N GLY A 41 -13.19 -2.97 -6.75
CA GLY A 41 -12.17 -1.95 -6.58
C GLY A 41 -11.62 -1.91 -5.16
N ALA A 42 -10.46 -1.29 -4.98
CA ALA A 42 -9.82 -1.18 -3.68
C ALA A 42 -9.29 0.22 -3.39
N ILE A 43 -9.14 0.55 -2.10
CA ILE A 43 -8.53 1.81 -1.64
C ILE A 43 -7.42 1.48 -0.64
N LEU A 44 -6.24 2.07 -0.83
CA LEU A 44 -5.20 2.14 0.17
C LEU A 44 -5.26 3.50 0.89
N PHE A 45 -5.49 3.49 2.19
CA PHE A 45 -5.40 4.65 3.06
C PHE A 45 -3.98 4.75 3.63
N VAL A 46 -3.31 5.86 3.35
CA VAL A 46 -1.92 6.15 3.74
C VAL A 46 -1.96 7.25 4.79
N HIS A 47 -1.68 6.89 6.04
CA HIS A 47 -1.76 7.81 7.17
C HIS A 47 -0.76 8.94 7.11
N GLY A 48 -1.00 10.02 7.86
CA GLY A 48 -0.06 11.13 8.01
C GLY A 48 1.16 10.80 8.87
N GLY A 49 2.05 11.76 8.96
CA GLY A 49 3.25 11.77 9.79
C GLY A 49 3.98 13.11 9.65
N PRO A 50 4.96 13.42 10.50
CA PRO A 50 5.36 12.67 11.70
C PRO A 50 4.28 12.63 12.79
N GLY A 51 4.29 11.56 13.58
CA GLY A 51 3.43 11.43 14.76
C GLY A 51 4.01 12.14 15.99
N PRO A 52 3.24 12.16 17.08
CA PRO A 52 3.74 12.70 18.35
C PRO A 52 4.86 11.81 18.93
N GLU A 53 5.74 12.43 19.71
CA GLU A 53 6.74 11.68 20.48
C GLU A 53 6.07 10.71 21.47
N GLY A 54 6.69 9.54 21.65
CA GLY A 54 6.16 8.50 22.56
C GLY A 54 4.89 7.82 22.07
N LEU A 55 4.72 7.70 20.76
CA LEU A 55 3.56 7.05 20.15
C LEU A 55 3.44 5.59 20.62
N GLU A 56 2.33 5.28 21.33
CA GLU A 56 2.07 3.93 21.86
C GLU A 56 1.23 3.07 20.91
N VAL A 57 0.45 3.71 20.02
CA VAL A 57 -0.49 3.04 19.12
C VAL A 57 -0.20 3.47 17.69
N MET A 58 0.11 2.51 16.82
CA MET A 58 0.40 2.78 15.42
C MET A 58 -0.84 3.24 14.65
N PRO A 59 -0.68 4.04 13.59
CA PRO A 59 -1.77 4.69 12.87
C PRO A 59 -2.86 3.75 12.34
N ARG A 60 -2.52 2.54 11.88
CA ARG A 60 -3.53 1.58 11.41
C ARG A 60 -4.53 1.17 12.51
N ASP A 61 -4.16 1.35 13.79
CA ASP A 61 -5.03 1.12 14.92
C ASP A 61 -5.78 2.38 15.40
N TRP A 62 -5.55 3.54 14.79
CA TRP A 62 -6.28 4.77 15.13
C TRP A 62 -7.74 4.69 14.65
N PRO A 63 -8.69 5.18 15.47
CA PRO A 63 -10.10 5.14 15.11
C PRO A 63 -10.44 5.78 13.77
N VAL A 64 -9.72 6.82 13.36
CA VAL A 64 -9.94 7.52 12.08
C VAL A 64 -9.65 6.61 10.89
N TYR A 65 -8.49 5.96 10.83
CA TYR A 65 -8.13 5.11 9.69
C TYR A 65 -8.93 3.80 9.66
N LYS A 66 -9.15 3.19 10.84
CA LYS A 66 -10.09 2.06 10.97
C LYS A 66 -11.50 2.44 10.51
N GLY A 67 -11.91 3.66 10.82
CA GLY A 67 -13.21 4.21 10.42
C GLY A 67 -13.35 4.38 8.91
N TYR A 68 -12.36 5.00 8.25
CA TYR A 68 -12.34 5.13 6.79
C TYR A 68 -12.36 3.76 6.10
N ALA A 69 -11.47 2.85 6.51
CA ALA A 69 -11.38 1.53 5.91
C ALA A 69 -12.67 0.71 6.11
N THR A 70 -13.26 0.74 7.32
CA THR A 70 -14.54 0.09 7.57
C THR A 70 -15.68 0.71 6.76
N ALA A 71 -15.70 2.04 6.62
CA ALA A 71 -16.72 2.73 5.85
C ALA A 71 -16.63 2.40 4.35
N ALA A 72 -15.43 2.27 3.80
CA ALA A 72 -15.19 1.83 2.43
C ALA A 72 -15.56 0.36 2.22
N ALA A 73 -15.18 -0.53 3.16
CA ALA A 73 -15.51 -1.94 3.08
C ALA A 73 -17.03 -2.21 3.16
N ARG A 74 -17.77 -1.47 3.98
CA ARG A 74 -19.25 -1.53 4.03
C ARG A 74 -19.91 -1.10 2.71
N ARG A 75 -19.19 -0.34 1.88
CA ARG A 75 -19.64 0.07 0.55
C ARG A 75 -19.17 -0.88 -0.56
N GLY A 76 -18.67 -2.07 -0.20
CA GLY A 76 -18.32 -3.13 -1.12
C GLY A 76 -16.88 -3.08 -1.66
N LEU A 77 -16.02 -2.19 -1.17
CA LEU A 77 -14.62 -2.10 -1.56
C LEU A 77 -13.73 -2.97 -0.68
N VAL A 78 -12.61 -3.45 -1.18
CA VAL A 78 -11.52 -3.86 -0.32
C VAL A 78 -10.77 -2.59 0.10
N ALA A 79 -10.60 -2.39 1.40
CA ALA A 79 -9.86 -1.26 1.90
C ALA A 79 -8.60 -1.73 2.63
N ALA A 80 -7.54 -0.98 2.56
CA ALA A 80 -6.31 -1.25 3.28
C ALA A 80 -5.85 -0.02 4.05
N VAL A 81 -5.23 -0.26 5.20
CA VAL A 81 -4.48 0.73 5.97
C VAL A 81 -3.08 0.19 6.18
N VAL A 82 -2.07 0.99 5.90
CA VAL A 82 -0.66 0.62 6.06
C VAL A 82 -0.01 1.48 7.14
N ASP A 83 0.77 0.86 8.04
CA ASP A 83 1.74 1.58 8.85
C ASP A 83 3.03 1.76 8.04
N HIS A 84 3.59 2.95 8.10
CA HIS A 84 4.82 3.29 7.38
C HIS A 84 5.71 4.25 8.17
N SER A 85 6.99 4.29 7.82
CA SER A 85 8.05 4.92 8.59
C SER A 85 7.92 6.45 8.73
N LEU A 86 7.13 7.12 7.89
CA LEU A 86 6.91 8.57 7.98
C LEU A 86 6.33 9.00 9.34
N ILE A 87 5.71 8.09 10.08
CA ILE A 87 5.21 8.35 11.44
C ILE A 87 6.35 8.73 12.40
N HIS A 88 7.57 8.29 12.14
CA HIS A 88 8.75 8.51 12.97
C HIS A 88 9.54 9.78 12.62
N GLY A 89 9.33 10.37 11.42
CA GLY A 89 10.01 11.59 10.99
C GLY A 89 9.97 11.82 9.49
N LEU A 90 10.15 13.06 9.06
CA LEU A 90 10.21 13.43 7.65
C LEU A 90 11.48 12.89 6.96
N ASP A 91 12.54 12.63 7.72
CA ASP A 91 13.75 11.94 7.28
C ASP A 91 13.49 10.49 6.81
N ARG A 92 12.31 9.95 7.12
CA ARG A 92 11.85 8.63 6.71
C ARG A 92 11.00 8.63 5.44
N LEU A 93 10.88 9.76 4.75
CA LEU A 93 10.01 9.91 3.60
C LEU A 93 10.29 8.86 2.50
N VAL A 94 11.56 8.60 2.23
CA VAL A 94 12.01 7.60 1.24
C VAL A 94 11.57 6.21 1.62
N VAL A 95 11.82 5.82 2.88
CA VAL A 95 11.42 4.50 3.41
C VAL A 95 9.90 4.34 3.31
N ALA A 96 9.17 5.38 3.71
CA ALA A 96 7.72 5.38 3.66
C ALA A 96 7.17 5.23 2.23
N ALA A 97 7.84 5.80 1.22
CA ALA A 97 7.45 5.62 -0.17
C ALA A 97 7.52 4.15 -0.60
N ASP A 98 8.63 3.46 -0.27
CA ASP A 98 8.81 2.04 -0.59
C ASP A 98 7.82 1.15 0.18
N GLU A 99 7.54 1.47 1.45
CA GLU A 99 6.56 0.75 2.28
C GLU A 99 5.14 0.90 1.72
N VAL A 100 4.78 2.08 1.21
CA VAL A 100 3.49 2.33 0.54
C VAL A 100 3.42 1.58 -0.79
N GLU A 101 4.51 1.54 -1.59
CA GLU A 101 4.56 0.76 -2.83
C GLU A 101 4.38 -0.74 -2.54
N ALA A 102 5.05 -1.27 -1.51
CA ALA A 102 4.88 -2.65 -1.08
C ALA A 102 3.44 -2.95 -0.64
N ALA A 103 2.80 -2.01 0.09
CA ALA A 103 1.40 -2.13 0.50
C ALA A 103 0.44 -2.15 -0.70
N VAL A 104 0.69 -1.34 -1.73
CA VAL A 104 -0.05 -1.37 -2.99
C VAL A 104 0.08 -2.74 -3.66
N ALA A 105 1.29 -3.33 -3.71
CA ALA A 105 1.50 -4.65 -4.29
C ALA A 105 0.73 -5.73 -3.53
N VAL A 106 0.75 -5.70 -2.19
CA VAL A 106 -0.04 -6.62 -1.34
C VAL A 106 -1.53 -6.46 -1.61
N LEU A 107 -2.05 -5.23 -1.62
CA LEU A 107 -3.46 -4.96 -1.86
C LEU A 107 -3.91 -5.47 -3.24
N ARG A 108 -3.13 -5.22 -4.29
CA ARG A 108 -3.42 -5.66 -5.66
C ARG A 108 -3.33 -7.17 -5.85
N SER A 109 -2.58 -7.87 -5.00
CA SER A 109 -2.48 -9.35 -5.02
C SER A 109 -3.66 -10.04 -4.35
N ASP A 110 -4.50 -9.33 -3.59
CA ASP A 110 -5.67 -9.95 -2.94
C ASP A 110 -6.67 -10.45 -4.01
N PRO A 111 -7.12 -11.71 -3.94
CA PRO A 111 -7.99 -12.31 -4.95
C PRO A 111 -9.36 -11.61 -5.10
N ARG A 112 -9.74 -10.78 -4.15
CA ARG A 112 -10.99 -10.00 -4.14
C ARG A 112 -10.82 -8.61 -4.72
N VAL A 113 -9.60 -8.20 -5.00
CA VAL A 113 -9.27 -6.92 -5.62
C VAL A 113 -9.18 -7.07 -7.13
N ASP A 114 -9.83 -6.18 -7.86
CA ASP A 114 -9.51 -5.94 -9.25
C ASP A 114 -8.21 -5.13 -9.29
N PRO A 115 -7.07 -5.73 -9.71
CA PRO A 115 -5.76 -5.10 -9.63
C PRO A 115 -5.63 -3.85 -10.51
N ASP A 116 -6.58 -3.65 -11.46
CA ASP A 116 -6.61 -2.49 -12.33
C ASP A 116 -7.58 -1.40 -11.84
N ARG A 117 -8.10 -1.54 -10.61
CA ARG A 117 -9.09 -0.63 -10.03
C ARG A 117 -8.74 -0.28 -8.58
N VAL A 118 -7.61 0.40 -8.38
CA VAL A 118 -7.12 0.80 -7.06
C VAL A 118 -7.02 2.32 -6.98
N GLY A 119 -7.49 2.89 -5.87
CA GLY A 119 -7.30 4.29 -5.50
C GLY A 119 -6.33 4.44 -4.33
N LEU A 120 -5.62 5.55 -4.30
CA LEU A 120 -4.71 5.92 -3.20
C LEU A 120 -5.25 7.14 -2.48
N TRP A 121 -5.25 7.09 -1.13
CA TRP A 121 -5.76 8.18 -0.31
C TRP A 121 -4.74 8.56 0.75
N PHE A 122 -4.17 9.75 0.62
CA PHE A 122 -3.10 10.27 1.46
C PHE A 122 -3.62 11.31 2.46
N PHE A 123 -3.16 11.22 3.70
CA PHE A 123 -3.54 12.13 4.78
C PHE A 123 -2.33 12.94 5.26
N SER A 124 -2.53 14.24 5.50
CA SER A 124 -1.54 15.08 6.16
C SER A 124 -0.14 14.94 5.58
N GLY A 125 0.87 14.57 6.37
CA GLY A 125 2.26 14.38 5.93
C GLY A 125 2.43 13.40 4.78
N ALA A 126 1.55 12.41 4.63
CA ALA A 126 1.60 11.50 3.48
C ALA A 126 1.30 12.18 2.14
N GLY A 127 0.79 13.41 2.14
CA GLY A 127 0.67 14.23 0.94
C GLY A 127 1.98 14.41 0.17
N LEU A 128 3.12 14.34 0.87
CA LEU A 128 4.46 14.37 0.28
C LEU A 128 4.74 13.17 -0.63
N LEU A 129 4.09 12.04 -0.40
CA LEU A 129 4.25 10.81 -1.20
C LEU A 129 3.40 10.83 -2.47
N ALA A 130 2.43 11.75 -2.59
CA ALA A 130 1.48 11.74 -3.69
C ALA A 130 2.10 12.15 -5.04
N GLY A 131 3.16 12.95 -5.03
CA GLY A 131 3.78 13.47 -6.25
C GLY A 131 4.26 12.39 -7.21
N GLU A 132 4.92 11.36 -6.71
CA GLU A 132 5.40 10.25 -7.53
C GLU A 132 4.26 9.46 -8.21
N TRP A 133 3.14 9.26 -7.51
CA TRP A 133 1.96 8.59 -8.06
C TRP A 133 1.23 9.42 -9.09
N LEU A 134 1.20 10.74 -8.90
CA LEU A 134 0.65 11.69 -9.86
C LEU A 134 1.55 11.81 -11.10
N ASP A 135 2.87 11.69 -10.94
CA ASP A 135 3.85 11.75 -12.03
C ASP A 135 3.88 10.48 -12.86
N SER A 136 3.98 9.32 -12.21
CA SER A 136 4.07 8.02 -12.88
C SER A 136 2.74 7.54 -13.45
N ARG A 137 1.64 7.87 -12.82
CA ARG A 137 0.26 7.51 -13.19
C ARG A 137 0.15 6.10 -13.76
N PRO A 138 0.37 5.05 -12.97
CA PRO A 138 0.25 3.68 -13.46
C PRO A 138 -1.19 3.39 -13.92
N ASP A 139 -1.35 2.54 -14.93
CA ASP A 139 -2.65 2.28 -15.60
C ASP A 139 -3.74 1.73 -14.67
N TRP A 140 -3.34 1.09 -13.58
CA TRP A 140 -4.26 0.56 -12.58
C TRP A 140 -4.77 1.61 -11.59
N LEU A 141 -4.11 2.79 -11.49
CA LEU A 141 -4.47 3.86 -10.55
C LEU A 141 -5.68 4.61 -11.06
N ARG A 142 -6.77 4.57 -10.29
CA ARG A 142 -8.06 5.17 -10.67
C ARG A 142 -8.28 6.56 -10.13
N PHE A 143 -7.69 6.87 -9.01
CA PHE A 143 -7.72 8.22 -8.43
C PHE A 143 -6.62 8.39 -7.38
N VAL A 144 -6.32 9.66 -7.07
CA VAL A 144 -5.57 10.08 -5.90
C VAL A 144 -6.45 10.99 -5.06
N ALA A 145 -6.61 10.70 -3.77
CA ALA A 145 -7.29 11.58 -2.83
C ALA A 145 -6.31 12.10 -1.78
N LEU A 146 -6.44 13.38 -1.44
CA LEU A 146 -5.61 14.09 -0.47
C LEU A 146 -6.53 14.73 0.57
N THR A 147 -6.29 14.46 1.85
CA THR A 147 -7.06 15.06 2.95
C THR A 147 -6.13 15.88 3.83
N TYR A 148 -6.36 17.20 3.91
CA TYR A 148 -5.53 18.20 4.60
C TYR A 148 -4.01 17.93 4.41
N PRO A 149 -3.51 17.84 3.15
CA PRO A 149 -2.18 17.34 2.89
C PRO A 149 -1.09 18.34 3.28
N LEU A 150 0.06 17.82 3.73
CA LEU A 150 1.33 18.53 3.74
C LEU A 150 1.93 18.46 2.33
N LEU A 151 2.12 19.60 1.68
CA LEU A 151 2.65 19.70 0.31
C LEU A 151 3.92 20.57 0.22
N VAL A 152 4.49 20.94 1.37
CA VAL A 152 5.74 21.69 1.44
C VAL A 152 6.92 20.71 1.45
N THR A 153 7.89 20.91 0.55
CA THR A 153 9.12 20.13 0.54
C THR A 153 9.92 20.33 1.82
N PRO A 154 10.21 19.25 2.58
CA PRO A 154 11.02 19.38 3.78
C PRO A 154 12.46 19.85 3.45
N PRO A 155 13.10 20.63 4.32
CA PRO A 155 14.51 21.00 4.16
C PRO A 155 15.40 19.76 4.03
N GLY A 156 16.31 19.77 3.03
CA GLY A 156 17.25 18.67 2.80
C GLY A 156 16.69 17.49 2.00
N VAL A 157 15.49 17.65 1.40
CA VAL A 157 14.91 16.70 0.46
C VAL A 157 14.88 17.34 -0.93
N ASP A 158 15.99 17.24 -1.66
CA ASP A 158 16.17 18.01 -2.91
C ASP A 158 15.48 17.40 -4.14
N ASP A 159 15.22 16.10 -4.16
CA ASP A 159 14.68 15.38 -5.33
C ASP A 159 13.20 14.95 -5.16
N LEU A 160 12.45 15.60 -4.30
CA LEU A 160 11.04 15.28 -4.10
C LEU A 160 10.20 15.79 -5.27
N VAL A 161 9.54 14.88 -5.98
CA VAL A 161 8.51 15.24 -6.95
C VAL A 161 7.30 15.79 -6.18
N THR A 162 7.05 17.09 -6.28
CA THR A 162 5.92 17.70 -5.58
C THR A 162 4.61 17.49 -6.33
N ALA A 163 3.53 17.31 -5.60
CA ALA A 163 2.20 17.16 -6.21
C ALA A 163 1.82 18.38 -7.08
N ALA A 164 2.23 19.60 -6.68
CA ALA A 164 1.93 20.82 -7.43
C ALA A 164 2.62 20.87 -8.80
N GLU A 165 3.84 20.33 -8.92
CA GLU A 165 4.58 20.31 -10.21
C GLU A 165 3.98 19.36 -11.23
N VAL A 166 3.31 18.31 -10.77
CA VAL A 166 2.89 17.19 -11.63
C VAL A 166 1.40 17.04 -11.78
N ILE A 167 0.56 17.70 -10.98
CA ILE A 167 -0.92 17.59 -11.03
C ILE A 167 -1.50 17.82 -12.42
N GLY A 168 -0.87 18.63 -13.24
CA GLY A 168 -1.32 18.95 -14.60
C GLY A 168 -0.86 17.96 -15.68
N LYS A 169 0.02 16.99 -15.36
CA LYS A 169 0.58 16.07 -16.37
C LYS A 169 -0.47 15.09 -16.92
N HIS A 170 -1.29 14.54 -16.04
CA HIS A 170 -2.28 13.51 -16.36
C HIS A 170 -3.70 13.99 -16.03
N LYS A 171 -4.29 14.75 -16.93
CA LYS A 171 -5.62 15.36 -16.74
C LYS A 171 -6.77 14.37 -16.67
N ASP A 172 -6.53 13.13 -17.07
CA ASP A 172 -7.48 12.02 -17.03
C ASP A 172 -7.44 11.22 -15.72
N LEU A 173 -6.46 11.48 -14.84
CA LEU A 173 -6.44 10.93 -13.49
C LEU A 173 -7.26 11.82 -12.55
N PRO A 174 -8.39 11.34 -12.01
CA PRO A 174 -9.16 12.07 -11.03
C PRO A 174 -8.36 12.33 -9.75
N VAL A 175 -8.36 13.57 -9.28
CA VAL A 175 -7.70 13.96 -8.04
C VAL A 175 -8.67 14.70 -7.15
N LEU A 176 -8.79 14.27 -5.89
CA LEU A 176 -9.61 14.93 -4.87
C LEU A 176 -8.73 15.59 -3.82
N LEU A 177 -9.03 16.84 -3.50
CA LEU A 177 -8.51 17.53 -2.33
C LEU A 177 -9.63 17.80 -1.32
N THR A 178 -9.52 17.29 -0.11
CA THR A 178 -10.36 17.71 1.02
C THR A 178 -9.58 18.70 1.88
N ARG A 179 -10.02 19.95 1.88
CA ARG A 179 -9.26 21.09 2.42
C ARG A 179 -9.86 21.58 3.73
N ALA A 180 -9.02 21.65 4.79
CA ALA A 180 -9.38 22.29 6.06
C ALA A 180 -9.36 23.82 5.91
N GLY A 181 -10.44 24.49 6.31
CA GLY A 181 -10.55 25.95 6.20
C GLY A 181 -9.84 26.71 7.31
N LEU A 182 -9.64 26.06 8.47
CA LEU A 182 -8.86 26.57 9.59
C LEU A 182 -7.48 25.93 9.67
N GLU A 183 -6.86 25.69 8.51
CA GLU A 183 -5.53 25.11 8.41
C GLU A 183 -4.47 26.12 8.86
N ARG A 184 -3.33 25.61 9.32
CA ARG A 184 -2.16 26.43 9.68
C ARG A 184 -1.61 27.12 8.44
N GLU A 185 -1.15 28.37 8.62
CA GLU A 185 -0.71 29.23 7.51
C GLU A 185 0.42 28.58 6.69
N GLU A 186 1.37 27.91 7.37
CA GLU A 186 2.50 27.23 6.73
C GLU A 186 2.08 26.06 5.83
N LEU A 187 0.90 25.46 6.04
CA LEU A 187 0.35 24.40 5.19
C LEU A 187 -0.60 24.95 4.13
N ALA A 188 -1.29 26.04 4.43
CA ALA A 188 -2.29 26.62 3.54
C ALA A 188 -1.69 27.17 2.24
N GLY A 189 -0.49 27.76 2.30
CA GLY A 189 0.22 28.32 1.13
C GLY A 189 0.48 27.26 0.04
N PRO A 190 1.23 26.17 0.33
CA PRO A 190 1.48 25.09 -0.62
C PRO A 190 0.21 24.41 -1.14
N VAL A 191 -0.84 24.30 -0.31
CA VAL A 191 -2.14 23.81 -0.76
C VAL A 191 -2.79 24.77 -1.77
N ALA A 192 -2.67 26.06 -1.58
CA ALA A 192 -3.18 27.05 -2.54
C ALA A 192 -2.41 27.00 -3.89
N GLU A 193 -1.10 26.79 -3.85
CA GLU A 193 -0.28 26.55 -5.05
C GLU A 193 -0.72 25.30 -5.80
N PHE A 194 -0.94 24.19 -5.09
CA PHE A 194 -1.45 22.96 -5.65
C PHE A 194 -2.83 23.14 -6.31
N VAL A 195 -3.75 23.87 -5.66
CA VAL A 195 -5.07 24.21 -6.22
C VAL A 195 -4.93 25.03 -7.50
N SER A 196 -4.03 26.01 -7.50
CA SER A 196 -3.76 26.85 -8.67
C SER A 196 -3.20 26.04 -9.83
N ALA A 197 -2.28 25.10 -9.58
CA ALA A 197 -1.68 24.24 -10.57
C ALA A 197 -2.66 23.19 -11.12
N GLY A 198 -3.52 22.64 -10.28
CA GLY A 198 -4.50 21.60 -10.64
C GLY A 198 -5.67 22.12 -11.48
N GLY A 199 -6.10 23.34 -11.21
CA GLY A 199 -7.20 23.97 -11.95
C GLY A 199 -8.44 23.08 -12.06
N ALA A 200 -8.91 22.82 -13.28
CA ALA A 200 -10.11 22.02 -13.56
C ALA A 200 -9.88 20.50 -13.43
N ALA A 201 -8.64 20.04 -13.25
CA ALA A 201 -8.32 18.63 -13.07
C ALA A 201 -8.44 18.18 -11.60
N LEU A 202 -8.75 19.12 -10.68
CA LEU A 202 -8.80 18.90 -9.25
C LEU A 202 -10.22 19.10 -8.72
N ASP A 203 -10.80 18.05 -8.15
CA ASP A 203 -12.02 18.16 -7.37
C ASP A 203 -11.71 18.60 -5.94
N ILE A 204 -12.53 19.52 -5.39
CA ILE A 204 -12.29 20.10 -4.07
C ILE A 204 -13.52 19.90 -3.17
N ILE A 205 -13.27 19.45 -1.95
CA ILE A 205 -14.23 19.46 -0.85
C ILE A 205 -13.67 20.40 0.22
N ASP A 206 -14.34 21.52 0.44
CA ASP A 206 -14.00 22.46 1.50
C ASP A 206 -14.68 22.09 2.81
N VAL A 207 -13.92 22.23 3.91
CA VAL A 207 -14.38 22.14 5.28
C VAL A 207 -14.06 23.47 5.98
N PRO A 208 -14.84 24.53 5.71
CA PRO A 208 -14.52 25.91 6.10
C PRO A 208 -14.21 26.12 7.58
N LYS A 209 -14.82 25.32 8.48
CA LYS A 209 -14.61 25.37 9.93
C LYS A 209 -13.81 24.18 10.46
N GLY A 210 -13.24 23.34 9.57
CA GLY A 210 -12.43 22.20 9.93
C GLY A 210 -10.99 22.63 10.18
N HIS A 211 -10.39 22.11 11.24
CA HIS A 211 -8.96 22.19 11.52
C HIS A 211 -8.21 21.04 10.83
N HIS A 212 -6.89 21.09 10.85
CA HIS A 212 -6.07 19.95 10.47
C HIS A 212 -6.46 18.71 11.31
N GLY A 213 -6.83 17.59 10.67
CA GLY A 213 -7.37 16.41 11.36
C GLY A 213 -8.85 16.55 11.75
N PHE A 214 -9.65 17.35 11.04
CA PHE A 214 -11.07 17.60 11.33
C PHE A 214 -11.90 16.32 11.44
N ASP A 215 -11.47 15.24 10.77
CA ASP A 215 -12.14 13.93 10.75
C ASP A 215 -11.99 13.12 12.06
N MET A 216 -11.10 13.55 12.96
CA MET A 216 -10.96 13.03 14.32
C MET A 216 -11.15 14.11 15.41
N LEU A 217 -11.00 15.38 15.07
CA LEU A 217 -11.00 16.48 16.04
C LEU A 217 -12.33 17.24 16.07
N ASP A 218 -12.94 17.47 14.91
CA ASP A 218 -14.11 18.36 14.76
C ASP A 218 -15.37 17.54 14.48
N HIS A 219 -16.03 17.05 15.53
CA HIS A 219 -17.24 16.25 15.43
C HIS A 219 -18.48 17.07 15.02
N THR A 220 -18.38 17.79 13.90
CA THR A 220 -19.42 18.64 13.32
C THR A 220 -20.19 17.94 12.21
N GLU A 221 -21.36 18.47 11.84
CA GLU A 221 -22.10 17.99 10.67
C GLU A 221 -21.32 18.27 9.37
N GLU A 222 -20.61 19.40 9.31
CA GLU A 222 -19.75 19.77 8.19
C GLU A 222 -18.64 18.74 7.96
N SER A 223 -17.90 18.35 9.01
CA SER A 223 -16.87 17.31 8.95
C SER A 223 -17.43 15.95 8.51
N ARG A 224 -18.59 15.55 9.05
CA ARG A 224 -19.26 14.30 8.64
C ARG A 224 -19.68 14.32 7.19
N ALA A 225 -20.26 15.43 6.73
CA ALA A 225 -20.67 15.60 5.35
C ALA A 225 -19.48 15.57 4.38
N ALA A 226 -18.36 16.22 4.74
CA ALA A 226 -17.15 16.22 3.94
C ALA A 226 -16.55 14.82 3.79
N VAL A 227 -16.41 14.08 4.90
CA VAL A 227 -15.91 12.69 4.87
C VAL A 227 -16.83 11.79 4.06
N THR A 228 -18.16 11.91 4.22
CA THR A 228 -19.12 11.12 3.44
C THR A 228 -19.01 11.42 1.96
N LYS A 229 -18.97 12.71 1.59
CA LYS A 229 -18.82 13.13 0.18
C LYS A 229 -17.51 12.65 -0.43
N ALA A 230 -16.40 12.67 0.31
CA ALA A 230 -15.12 12.19 -0.16
C ALA A 230 -15.12 10.67 -0.39
N LEU A 231 -15.73 9.88 0.51
CA LEU A 231 -15.92 8.45 0.33
C LEU A 231 -16.81 8.14 -0.89
N ASP A 232 -17.92 8.87 -1.06
CA ASP A 232 -18.82 8.67 -2.20
C ASP A 232 -18.14 9.02 -3.52
N TRP A 233 -17.31 10.09 -3.53
CA TRP A 233 -16.48 10.45 -4.67
C TRP A 233 -15.48 9.34 -5.04
N ALA A 234 -14.77 8.79 -4.07
CA ALA A 234 -13.79 7.72 -4.28
C ALA A 234 -14.44 6.45 -4.85
N ILE A 235 -15.62 6.09 -4.34
CA ILE A 235 -16.41 4.94 -4.83
C ILE A 235 -16.83 5.14 -6.27
N ALA A 236 -17.32 6.33 -6.62
CA ALA A 236 -17.73 6.65 -7.98
C ALA A 236 -16.59 6.48 -9.00
N HIS A 237 -15.35 6.83 -8.62
CA HIS A 237 -14.17 6.69 -9.48
C HIS A 237 -13.61 5.26 -9.55
N LEU A 238 -14.00 4.37 -8.65
CA LEU A 238 -13.70 2.94 -8.77
C LEU A 238 -14.71 2.20 -9.65
N GLY A 239 -15.79 2.87 -10.09
CA GLY A 239 -16.86 2.31 -10.91
C GLY A 239 -17.80 1.39 -10.14
N GLU A 240 -18.93 1.02 -10.76
CA GLU A 240 -19.94 0.18 -10.15
C GLU A 240 -19.38 -1.20 -9.75
N GLN A 241 -19.70 -1.64 -8.53
CA GLN A 241 -19.42 -3.01 -8.11
C GLN A 241 -20.36 -3.96 -8.86
N PRO A 242 -19.89 -5.07 -9.42
CA PRO A 242 -20.81 -6.06 -9.97
C PRO A 242 -21.59 -6.71 -8.80
N GLY A 243 -22.84 -6.31 -8.64
CA GLY A 243 -23.86 -7.02 -7.85
C GLY A 243 -24.00 -6.60 -6.40
N ASP A 244 -24.70 -5.53 -6.18
CA ASP A 244 -25.78 -5.48 -5.19
C ASP A 244 -26.80 -4.43 -5.65
N ASP A 245 -28.11 -4.74 -5.52
CA ASP A 245 -29.19 -3.94 -6.06
C ASP A 245 -29.31 -2.57 -5.40
N GLY A 246 -28.38 -1.66 -5.67
CA GLY A 246 -28.55 -0.19 -5.55
C GLY A 246 -29.07 0.36 -4.20
N LYS A 247 -28.98 -0.36 -3.11
CA LYS A 247 -29.31 0.14 -1.77
C LYS A 247 -28.05 0.54 -1.01
N LEU A 248 -27.67 1.80 -1.15
CA LEU A 248 -26.84 2.49 -0.16
C LEU A 248 -27.38 2.20 1.24
N LEU A 249 -26.65 1.43 2.04
CA LEU A 249 -26.91 1.31 3.48
C LEU A 249 -26.46 2.61 4.16
N VAL A 250 -27.20 3.68 3.92
CA VAL A 250 -27.13 4.86 4.78
C VAL A 250 -27.79 4.47 6.09
N PRO A 251 -27.09 4.46 7.23
CA PRO A 251 -27.74 4.24 8.50
C PRO A 251 -28.81 5.33 8.69
N PRO A 252 -30.03 4.97 9.10
CA PRO A 252 -31.06 5.96 9.31
C PRO A 252 -30.63 6.97 10.37
N PRO A 253 -30.96 8.26 10.22
CA PRO A 253 -30.63 9.27 11.22
C PRO A 253 -31.21 8.84 12.58
N PRO A 254 -30.57 9.13 13.72
CA PRO A 254 -31.00 8.73 15.03
C PRO A 254 -32.43 9.24 15.28
N ALA A 255 -33.34 8.33 15.58
CA ALA A 255 -34.73 8.63 15.78
C ALA A 255 -34.89 9.65 16.95
N LYS A 256 -35.44 10.82 16.62
CA LYS A 256 -35.85 11.80 17.65
C LYS A 256 -36.76 11.11 18.64
N LYS A 257 -36.37 11.02 19.90
CA LYS A 257 -37.22 10.54 21.01
C LYS A 257 -38.48 11.39 21.08
N LYS A 258 -39.60 10.85 20.59
CA LYS A 258 -40.90 11.43 20.88
C LYS A 258 -41.28 11.08 22.32
N THR A 259 -41.36 12.09 23.13
CA THR A 259 -42.01 12.02 24.45
C THR A 259 -43.50 11.70 24.26
N THR A 260 -43.88 10.48 24.56
CA THR A 260 -45.30 10.11 24.52
C THR A 260 -45.90 10.21 25.94
N THR A 261 -46.77 11.17 26.09
CA THR A 261 -47.61 11.30 27.27
C THR A 261 -48.64 10.19 27.27
N THR A 262 -48.71 9.46 28.36
CA THR A 262 -49.60 8.33 28.63
C THR A 262 -51.04 8.80 28.70
N ALA A 263 -51.94 8.21 27.91
CA ALA A 263 -53.37 8.22 28.17
C ALA A 263 -53.87 6.78 28.10
N THR A 264 -54.28 6.30 29.26
CA THR A 264 -54.87 5.00 29.54
C THR A 264 -56.28 4.90 28.93
N ARG A 265 -56.51 3.88 28.08
CA ARG A 265 -57.87 3.38 27.91
C ARG A 265 -57.91 1.87 27.70
N ARG A 266 -58.54 1.22 28.66
CA ARG A 266 -58.81 -0.21 28.82
C ARG A 266 -60.02 -0.60 27.95
N THR A 267 -59.93 -1.65 27.12
CA THR A 267 -61.10 -2.57 26.90
C THR A 267 -60.56 -3.94 26.44
N THR A 268 -61.03 -4.93 27.08
CA THR A 268 -60.90 -6.39 26.90
C THR A 268 -61.67 -6.88 25.67
N LYS A 269 -61.11 -7.83 24.91
CA LYS A 269 -61.87 -8.97 24.38
C LYS A 269 -60.97 -10.14 23.91
N THR A 270 -61.28 -11.26 24.45
CA THR A 270 -60.77 -12.62 24.29
C THR A 270 -61.06 -13.17 22.88
N ALA A 271 -60.12 -13.86 22.25
CA ALA A 271 -60.43 -14.91 21.28
C ALA A 271 -59.28 -15.94 21.20
N VAL A 272 -59.73 -17.18 21.16
CA VAL A 272 -59.14 -18.48 21.39
C VAL A 272 -58.12 -18.87 20.29
N ALA A 273 -57.07 -19.59 20.71
CA ALA A 273 -56.02 -20.18 19.91
C ALA A 273 -56.50 -21.40 19.11
N ALA A 274 -55.89 -21.61 17.92
CA ALA A 274 -55.78 -22.90 17.26
C ALA A 274 -54.34 -23.17 16.95
N ALA A 275 -53.83 -24.32 17.39
CA ALA A 275 -52.44 -24.79 17.16
C ALA A 275 -52.25 -25.27 15.71
N PRO A 276 -51.07 -25.05 15.11
CA PRO A 276 -50.76 -25.69 13.85
C PRO A 276 -50.06 -27.02 14.05
N LYS A 277 -50.45 -27.96 13.18
CA LYS A 277 -49.90 -29.31 12.97
C LYS A 277 -48.40 -29.25 12.53
N ALA A 278 -47.67 -30.25 13.03
CA ALA A 278 -46.28 -30.53 12.59
C ALA A 278 -46.18 -30.91 11.10
N PRO A 279 -45.16 -30.51 10.40
CA PRO A 279 -44.89 -31.00 9.05
C PRO A 279 -44.13 -32.34 9.05
N ALA A 280 -44.45 -33.15 8.05
CA ALA A 280 -43.90 -34.49 7.80
C ALA A 280 -42.41 -34.40 7.40
N GLU A 281 -41.66 -35.48 7.75
CA GLU A 281 -40.30 -35.73 7.33
C GLU A 281 -40.16 -35.77 5.79
N PRO A 282 -39.08 -35.18 5.22
CA PRO A 282 -38.74 -35.39 3.84
C PRO A 282 -37.84 -36.62 3.67
N ALA A 283 -38.15 -37.40 2.63
CA ALA A 283 -37.48 -38.63 2.19
C ALA A 283 -35.98 -38.45 2.00
N THR A 284 -35.26 -39.47 2.41
CA THR A 284 -33.82 -39.69 2.23
C THR A 284 -33.40 -39.66 0.75
N ARG A 285 -32.54 -38.72 0.42
CA ARG A 285 -31.83 -38.62 -0.85
C ARG A 285 -30.52 -39.45 -0.77
N PRO A 286 -30.15 -40.23 -1.76
CA PRO A 286 -28.92 -41.01 -1.71
C PRO A 286 -27.68 -40.12 -1.69
N ALA A 287 -26.66 -40.55 -0.91
CA ALA A 287 -25.40 -39.87 -0.74
C ALA A 287 -24.63 -39.73 -2.06
N PRO A 288 -23.98 -38.59 -2.32
CA PRO A 288 -23.08 -38.46 -3.44
C PRO A 288 -21.80 -39.30 -3.23
N LYS A 289 -21.38 -39.99 -4.30
CA LYS A 289 -20.13 -40.76 -4.38
C LYS A 289 -18.97 -39.83 -3.94
N ALA A 290 -18.12 -40.35 -3.05
CA ALA A 290 -16.91 -39.73 -2.60
C ALA A 290 -16.01 -39.31 -3.77
N ALA A 291 -15.61 -38.06 -3.79
CA ALA A 291 -14.53 -37.56 -4.62
C ALA A 291 -13.19 -38.20 -4.17
N PRO A 292 -12.25 -38.46 -5.08
CA PRO A 292 -10.96 -39.03 -4.70
C PRO A 292 -10.22 -38.02 -3.80
N ALA A 293 -9.58 -38.52 -2.75
CA ALA A 293 -8.76 -37.79 -1.83
C ALA A 293 -7.65 -37.05 -2.58
N PRO A 294 -7.26 -35.83 -2.13
CA PRO A 294 -6.11 -35.12 -2.69
C PRO A 294 -4.86 -35.99 -2.47
N VAL A 295 -4.15 -36.25 -3.56
CA VAL A 295 -2.84 -36.90 -3.54
C VAL A 295 -1.90 -35.98 -2.79
N ALA A 296 -1.38 -36.40 -1.64
CA ALA A 296 -0.33 -35.70 -0.93
C ALA A 296 0.87 -35.53 -1.87
N PRO A 297 1.54 -34.36 -1.89
CA PRO A 297 2.78 -34.22 -2.64
C PRO A 297 3.79 -35.21 -2.07
N ALA A 298 4.40 -35.97 -2.96
CA ALA A 298 5.47 -36.88 -2.61
C ALA A 298 6.57 -36.12 -1.87
N PRO A 299 7.18 -36.69 -0.80
CA PRO A 299 8.29 -36.05 -0.16
C PRO A 299 9.42 -35.86 -1.18
N VAL A 300 9.80 -34.61 -1.41
CA VAL A 300 11.03 -34.29 -2.14
C VAL A 300 12.14 -34.94 -1.33
N ALA A 301 12.67 -36.02 -1.84
CA ALA A 301 13.83 -36.66 -1.27
C ALA A 301 14.93 -35.61 -1.14
N GLN A 302 15.32 -35.33 0.09
CA GLN A 302 16.63 -34.75 0.39
C GLN A 302 17.68 -35.80 -0.09
N ALA A 303 17.89 -35.83 -1.40
CA ALA A 303 19.06 -36.47 -1.95
C ALA A 303 20.26 -35.70 -1.45
N SER A 304 20.94 -36.31 -0.51
CA SER A 304 22.20 -35.88 0.05
C SER A 304 23.13 -35.41 -1.07
N ILE A 305 23.52 -34.15 -1.02
CA ILE A 305 24.59 -33.53 -1.84
C ILE A 305 25.97 -34.13 -1.50
N GLN A 306 26.01 -35.33 -1.00
CA GLN A 306 27.25 -36.06 -0.65
C GLN A 306 27.61 -37.18 -1.62
N ALA A 307 26.86 -37.39 -2.69
CA ALA A 307 27.25 -38.33 -3.72
C ALA A 307 27.88 -37.58 -4.89
N SER A 308 29.18 -37.72 -5.02
CA SER A 308 29.97 -37.54 -6.24
C SER A 308 30.49 -36.15 -6.59
N LEU A 309 31.29 -35.58 -5.69
CA LEU A 309 32.43 -34.73 -6.12
C LEU A 309 33.55 -35.55 -6.79
N ALA A 310 33.47 -36.88 -6.79
CA ALA A 310 34.48 -37.76 -7.39
C ALA A 310 34.20 -38.09 -8.88
N ASP A 311 32.99 -37.86 -9.39
CA ASP A 311 32.60 -38.14 -10.79
C ASP A 311 32.57 -36.89 -11.70
N LEU A 312 32.91 -35.72 -11.20
CA LEU A 312 33.16 -34.52 -12.01
C LEU A 312 34.59 -34.54 -12.61
N GLY A 313 35.07 -35.73 -12.92
CA GLY A 313 36.24 -35.91 -13.78
C GLY A 313 35.95 -35.38 -15.17
N THR A 314 36.59 -34.23 -15.53
CA THR A 314 36.80 -33.76 -16.90
C THR A 314 35.57 -33.53 -17.79
N ALA A 315 34.45 -33.05 -17.26
CA ALA A 315 33.50 -32.33 -18.10
C ALA A 315 34.07 -30.90 -18.30
N THR A 316 34.58 -30.70 -19.46
CA THR A 316 35.18 -29.44 -19.94
C THR A 316 34.23 -28.27 -19.61
N VAL A 317 34.71 -27.30 -18.84
CA VAL A 317 34.09 -26.00 -18.50
C VAL A 317 33.85 -25.13 -19.74
N ALA A 318 33.81 -25.70 -20.94
CA ALA A 318 33.65 -25.01 -22.23
C ALA A 318 32.18 -24.76 -22.67
N ALA A 319 31.18 -25.12 -21.86
CA ALA A 319 29.76 -25.00 -22.24
C ALA A 319 28.94 -23.96 -21.45
N VAL A 320 29.55 -23.05 -20.67
CA VAL A 320 28.84 -22.06 -19.84
C VAL A 320 28.99 -20.63 -20.33
N THR A 321 29.42 -20.40 -21.57
CA THR A 321 29.56 -19.05 -22.14
C THR A 321 28.43 -18.64 -23.09
N ALA A 322 27.28 -19.27 -23.05
CA ALA A 322 26.11 -18.69 -23.68
C ALA A 322 25.63 -17.51 -22.82
N GLU A 323 25.77 -16.30 -23.34
CA GLU A 323 25.35 -15.06 -22.70
C GLU A 323 23.84 -15.08 -22.43
N THR A 324 23.43 -15.52 -21.22
CA THR A 324 22.01 -15.60 -20.83
C THR A 324 21.37 -14.22 -20.81
N PRO A 325 20.03 -14.10 -20.95
CA PRO A 325 19.34 -12.82 -20.77
C PRO A 325 19.70 -12.13 -19.44
N ALA A 326 19.80 -12.89 -18.34
CA ALA A 326 20.22 -12.39 -17.04
C ALA A 326 21.66 -11.84 -17.08
N ALA A 327 22.60 -12.58 -17.67
CA ALA A 327 23.98 -12.12 -17.78
C ALA A 327 24.10 -10.81 -18.56
N ARG A 328 23.26 -10.57 -19.58
CA ARG A 328 23.25 -9.31 -20.32
C ARG A 328 22.74 -8.13 -19.50
N VAL A 329 21.80 -8.35 -18.60
CA VAL A 329 21.30 -7.31 -17.66
C VAL A 329 22.43 -6.92 -16.71
N ILE A 330 23.10 -7.90 -16.09
CA ILE A 330 24.22 -7.64 -15.16
C ILE A 330 25.41 -6.98 -15.88
N ALA A 331 25.70 -7.36 -17.10
CA ALA A 331 26.76 -6.70 -17.89
C ALA A 331 26.45 -5.21 -18.16
N ARG A 332 25.18 -4.85 -18.40
CA ARG A 332 24.75 -3.45 -18.56
C ARG A 332 24.79 -2.69 -17.25
N GLU A 333 24.42 -3.33 -16.16
CA GLU A 333 24.52 -2.76 -14.82
C GLU A 333 25.98 -2.42 -14.47
N HIS A 334 26.91 -3.36 -14.68
CA HIS A 334 28.34 -3.13 -14.49
C HIS A 334 28.90 -2.03 -15.40
N ALA A 335 28.44 -1.97 -16.65
CA ALA A 335 28.86 -0.92 -17.57
C ALA A 335 28.40 0.47 -17.09
N ALA A 336 27.18 0.60 -16.61
CA ALA A 336 26.65 1.83 -16.03
C ALA A 336 27.39 2.22 -14.74
N TYR A 337 27.69 1.24 -13.88
CA TYR A 337 28.49 1.44 -12.67
C TYR A 337 29.88 1.97 -13.00
N ALA A 338 30.60 1.33 -13.91
CA ALA A 338 31.93 1.74 -14.35
C ALA A 338 31.93 3.10 -15.09
N ALA A 339 30.83 3.45 -15.77
CA ALA A 339 30.69 4.73 -16.45
C ALA A 339 30.27 5.87 -15.49
N HIS A 340 30.07 5.60 -14.20
CA HIS A 340 29.55 6.53 -13.21
C HIS A 340 28.16 7.10 -13.60
N ASP A 341 27.33 6.32 -14.31
CA ASP A 341 25.98 6.69 -14.70
C ASP A 341 24.97 6.06 -13.73
N LEU A 342 24.62 6.83 -12.69
CA LEU A 342 23.72 6.40 -11.64
C LEU A 342 22.32 6.06 -12.19
N GLU A 343 21.82 6.85 -13.17
CA GLU A 343 20.49 6.63 -13.70
C GLU A 343 20.41 5.36 -14.56
N ALA A 344 21.41 5.14 -15.41
CA ALA A 344 21.51 3.90 -16.18
C ALA A 344 21.71 2.68 -15.26
N PHE A 345 22.49 2.82 -14.18
CA PHE A 345 22.65 1.79 -13.16
C PHE A 345 21.31 1.44 -12.51
N LEU A 346 20.59 2.42 -11.98
CA LEU A 346 19.31 2.23 -11.32
C LEU A 346 18.24 1.67 -12.28
N ALA A 347 18.29 2.01 -13.56
CA ALA A 347 17.34 1.50 -14.56
C ALA A 347 17.41 -0.03 -14.72
N MET A 348 18.51 -0.68 -14.34
CA MET A 348 18.64 -2.14 -14.39
C MET A 348 17.91 -2.85 -13.26
N TYR A 349 17.56 -2.15 -12.19
CA TYR A 349 16.89 -2.73 -11.03
C TYR A 349 15.37 -2.63 -11.14
N SER A 350 14.66 -3.59 -10.56
CA SER A 350 13.21 -3.48 -10.33
C SER A 350 12.92 -2.28 -9.41
N PRO A 351 11.78 -1.59 -9.55
CA PRO A 351 11.35 -0.59 -8.56
C PRO A 351 11.34 -1.11 -7.12
N THR A 352 11.09 -2.41 -6.95
CA THR A 352 11.03 -3.11 -5.66
C THR A 352 12.23 -4.01 -5.40
N ALA A 353 13.36 -3.77 -6.07
CA ALA A 353 14.56 -4.59 -5.93
C ALA A 353 15.02 -4.65 -4.47
N ARG A 354 15.47 -5.83 -4.06
CA ARG A 354 15.95 -6.10 -2.72
C ARG A 354 17.44 -6.39 -2.77
N ILE A 355 18.24 -5.65 -1.99
CA ILE A 355 19.70 -5.85 -1.90
C ILE A 355 20.06 -6.11 -0.45
N LEU A 356 20.61 -7.30 -0.19
CA LEU A 356 21.20 -7.66 1.09
C LEU A 356 22.70 -7.40 1.04
N LEU A 357 23.18 -6.45 1.81
CA LEU A 357 24.59 -6.09 1.89
C LEU A 357 25.37 -7.10 2.78
N ALA A 358 26.68 -7.20 2.56
CA ALA A 358 27.54 -8.13 3.32
C ALA A 358 27.54 -7.89 4.85
N ASN A 359 27.22 -6.68 5.30
CA ASN A 359 27.05 -6.34 6.71
C ASN A 359 25.69 -6.73 7.30
N GLY A 360 24.82 -7.39 6.52
CA GLY A 360 23.46 -7.79 6.90
C GLY A 360 22.40 -6.71 6.77
N SER A 361 22.75 -5.49 6.35
CA SER A 361 21.78 -4.43 6.06
C SER A 361 21.03 -4.74 4.76
N GLU A 362 19.75 -4.41 4.71
CA GLU A 362 18.91 -4.61 3.54
C GLU A 362 18.49 -3.27 2.94
N LEU A 363 18.66 -3.12 1.62
CA LEU A 363 18.15 -2.00 0.84
C LEU A 363 16.95 -2.49 0.03
N LYS A 364 15.85 -1.73 0.02
CA LYS A 364 14.64 -2.07 -0.74
C LYS A 364 14.23 -0.92 -1.64
N GLY A 365 14.09 -1.22 -2.94
CA GLY A 365 13.65 -0.29 -3.95
C GLY A 365 14.77 0.58 -4.55
N ARG A 366 14.52 1.06 -5.80
CA ARG A 366 15.48 1.90 -6.55
C ARG A 366 15.90 3.16 -5.81
N ARG A 367 15.00 3.73 -5.03
CA ARG A 367 15.25 4.97 -4.31
C ARG A 367 16.30 4.78 -3.22
N PHE A 368 16.24 3.68 -2.46
CA PHE A 368 17.29 3.32 -1.51
C PHE A 368 18.62 3.04 -2.16
N LEU A 369 18.58 2.35 -3.31
CA LEU A 369 19.78 2.15 -4.09
C LEU A 369 20.38 3.49 -4.52
N ARG A 370 19.56 4.42 -4.99
CA ARG A 370 19.98 5.78 -5.36
C ARG A 370 20.69 6.48 -4.21
N GLU A 371 20.05 6.53 -3.05
CA GLU A 371 20.61 7.20 -1.87
C GLU A 371 21.89 6.54 -1.39
N TYR A 372 21.92 5.21 -1.36
CA TYR A 372 23.10 4.44 -0.93
C TYR A 372 24.28 4.57 -1.90
N TYR A 373 24.00 4.53 -3.21
CA TYR A 373 25.07 4.55 -4.23
C TYR A 373 25.47 5.97 -4.66
N ARG A 374 24.60 6.98 -4.55
CA ARG A 374 24.88 8.37 -4.99
C ARG A 374 26.23 8.89 -4.49
N PRO A 375 26.59 8.84 -3.19
CA PRO A 375 27.89 9.36 -2.73
C PRO A 375 29.09 8.68 -3.40
N ARG A 376 28.95 7.39 -3.75
CA ARG A 376 30.00 6.63 -4.45
C ARG A 376 30.09 7.04 -5.92
N PHE A 377 28.97 7.26 -6.59
CA PHE A 377 28.91 7.75 -7.96
C PHE A 377 29.43 9.19 -8.07
N ASP A 378 29.00 10.09 -7.21
CA ASP A 378 29.43 11.50 -7.18
C ASP A 378 30.93 11.64 -6.89
N ALA A 379 31.47 10.76 -6.06
CA ALA A 379 32.91 10.71 -5.75
C ALA A 379 33.77 10.03 -6.84
N GLY A 380 33.15 9.49 -7.92
CA GLY A 380 33.89 8.76 -8.96
C GLY A 380 34.55 7.46 -8.46
N ARG A 381 33.95 6.82 -7.44
CA ARG A 381 34.52 5.62 -6.77
C ARG A 381 33.84 4.31 -7.20
N CYS A 382 33.22 4.29 -8.38
CA CYS A 382 32.54 3.11 -8.91
C CYS A 382 33.55 2.20 -9.63
N LYS A 383 34.25 1.35 -8.89
CA LYS A 383 35.17 0.37 -9.43
C LYS A 383 34.88 -1.01 -8.81
N ALA A 384 34.66 -1.97 -9.69
CA ALA A 384 34.52 -3.38 -9.35
C ALA A 384 35.18 -4.23 -10.45
N GLU A 385 35.76 -5.37 -10.08
CA GLU A 385 36.37 -6.31 -11.00
C GLU A 385 35.74 -7.69 -10.79
N VAL A 386 35.14 -8.24 -11.86
CA VAL A 386 34.55 -9.58 -11.84
C VAL A 386 35.63 -10.62 -12.07
N ILE A 387 35.92 -11.43 -11.05
CA ILE A 387 36.94 -12.48 -11.10
C ILE A 387 36.39 -13.76 -11.70
N GLN A 388 35.17 -14.15 -11.29
CA GLN A 388 34.48 -15.33 -11.78
C GLN A 388 32.99 -15.06 -11.90
N LYS A 389 32.33 -15.73 -12.85
CA LYS A 389 30.89 -15.59 -13.10
C LYS A 389 30.28 -16.93 -13.45
N ILE A 390 29.13 -17.22 -12.84
CA ILE A 390 28.30 -18.38 -13.14
C ILE A 390 26.89 -17.88 -13.42
N THR A 391 26.25 -18.41 -14.45
CA THR A 391 24.86 -18.06 -14.82
C THR A 391 23.99 -19.30 -14.87
N LEU A 392 22.80 -19.22 -14.23
CA LEU A 392 21.85 -20.31 -14.22
C LEU A 392 20.40 -19.76 -14.29
N GLY A 393 19.81 -19.80 -15.48
CA GLY A 393 18.46 -19.26 -15.69
C GLY A 393 18.37 -17.76 -15.38
N GLU A 394 17.58 -17.43 -14.37
CA GLU A 394 17.41 -16.05 -13.85
C GLU A 394 18.53 -15.61 -12.90
N TRP A 395 19.44 -16.51 -12.53
CA TRP A 395 20.48 -16.24 -11.55
C TRP A 395 21.84 -15.97 -12.21
N VAL A 396 22.53 -14.97 -11.64
CA VAL A 396 23.94 -14.68 -11.92
C VAL A 396 24.67 -14.64 -10.58
N VAL A 397 25.73 -15.42 -10.45
CA VAL A 397 26.60 -15.43 -9.29
C VAL A 397 27.98 -14.98 -9.73
N GLU A 398 28.52 -13.97 -9.06
CA GLU A 398 29.84 -13.41 -9.37
C GLU A 398 30.72 -13.36 -8.13
N HIS A 399 31.97 -13.73 -8.30
CA HIS A 399 33.05 -13.35 -7.41
C HIS A 399 33.57 -12.00 -7.91
N VAL A 400 33.42 -10.97 -7.10
CA VAL A 400 33.76 -9.60 -7.47
C VAL A 400 34.64 -8.96 -6.41
N ASP A 401 35.70 -8.28 -6.84
CA ASP A 401 36.47 -7.38 -5.99
C ASP A 401 35.89 -5.96 -6.14
N SER A 402 35.32 -5.45 -5.06
CA SER A 402 34.90 -4.04 -4.98
C SER A 402 35.99 -3.18 -4.37
N TYR A 403 36.16 -1.98 -4.90
CA TYR A 403 37.22 -1.08 -4.46
C TYR A 403 36.64 0.14 -3.75
N ASP A 404 37.23 0.49 -2.61
CA ASP A 404 36.97 1.71 -1.85
C ASP A 404 38.29 2.39 -1.46
N ASP A 405 38.23 3.42 -0.60
CA ASP A 405 39.42 4.17 -0.16
C ASP A 405 40.38 3.33 0.69
N ASP A 406 39.91 2.25 1.30
CA ASP A 406 40.68 1.37 2.17
C ASP A 406 41.29 0.17 1.42
N GLY A 407 40.94 -0.03 0.15
CA GLY A 407 41.47 -1.10 -0.71
C GLY A 407 40.41 -1.88 -1.47
N SER A 408 40.72 -3.14 -1.82
CA SER A 408 39.75 -4.05 -2.45
C SER A 408 39.21 -5.03 -1.45
N THR A 409 37.89 -5.29 -1.55
CA THR A 409 37.18 -6.27 -0.74
C THR A 409 36.57 -7.33 -1.66
N PRO A 410 37.01 -8.61 -1.55
CA PRO A 410 36.40 -9.69 -2.30
C PRO A 410 35.01 -10.01 -1.74
N GLN A 411 34.05 -10.18 -2.64
CA GLN A 411 32.66 -10.47 -2.29
C GLN A 411 32.06 -11.48 -3.26
N LEU A 412 31.09 -12.27 -2.79
CA LEU A 412 30.17 -12.99 -3.65
C LEU A 412 28.93 -12.14 -3.86
N ALA A 413 28.57 -11.85 -5.10
CA ALA A 413 27.34 -11.18 -5.48
C ALA A 413 26.42 -12.18 -6.16
N LEU A 414 25.20 -12.37 -5.60
CA LEU A 414 24.16 -13.23 -6.15
C LEU A 414 23.05 -12.34 -6.67
N TYR A 415 22.83 -12.33 -7.97
CA TYR A 415 21.80 -11.56 -8.63
C TYR A 415 20.66 -12.46 -9.10
N ARG A 416 19.42 -12.00 -8.92
CA ARG A 416 18.26 -12.56 -9.59
C ARG A 416 17.68 -11.56 -10.58
N VAL A 417 17.46 -12.01 -11.82
CA VAL A 417 16.93 -11.17 -12.90
C VAL A 417 15.63 -11.76 -13.40
N VAL A 418 14.53 -11.02 -13.24
CA VAL A 418 13.18 -11.41 -13.69
C VAL A 418 12.67 -10.34 -14.64
N ASP A 419 12.11 -10.74 -15.78
CA ASP A 419 11.56 -9.84 -16.79
C ASP A 419 12.53 -8.72 -17.25
N GLY A 420 13.83 -9.03 -17.25
CA GLY A 420 14.87 -8.10 -17.71
C GLY A 420 15.30 -7.06 -16.68
N LEU A 421 14.88 -7.19 -15.43
CA LEU A 421 15.24 -6.32 -14.30
C LEU A 421 15.83 -7.16 -13.15
N ILE A 422 16.78 -6.58 -12.42
CA ILE A 422 17.34 -7.15 -11.19
C ILE A 422 16.32 -7.00 -10.08
N THR A 423 15.85 -8.11 -9.51
CA THR A 423 14.87 -8.12 -8.43
C THR A 423 15.50 -8.34 -7.06
N ASP A 424 16.58 -9.14 -7.02
CA ASP A 424 17.25 -9.45 -5.77
C ASP A 424 18.78 -9.43 -5.98
N VAL A 425 19.50 -8.90 -5.01
CA VAL A 425 20.97 -9.02 -4.90
C VAL A 425 21.33 -9.41 -3.47
N GLU A 426 22.26 -10.33 -3.34
CA GLU A 426 22.83 -10.68 -2.05
C GLU A 426 24.37 -10.60 -2.15
N PHE A 427 24.99 -9.75 -1.32
CA PHE A 427 26.43 -9.70 -1.15
C PHE A 427 26.86 -10.49 0.06
N ARG A 428 27.88 -11.33 -0.11
CA ARG A 428 28.52 -12.09 0.95
C ARG A 428 30.03 -11.85 0.94
N ALA A 429 30.60 -11.55 2.11
CA ALA A 429 32.02 -11.40 2.31
C ALA A 429 32.73 -12.77 2.39
#